data_d11fa7f27234140f429d8934c62cb0c2
#
_entry.id   d11fa7f27234140f429d8934c62cb0c2
#
_cell.length_a   1.000
_cell.length_b   1.000
_cell.length_c   1.000
_cell.angle_alpha   90.00
_cell.angle_beta   90.00
_cell.angle_gamma   90.00
#
_symmetry.space_group_name_H-M   'P 1'
#
loop_
_entity.id
_entity.type
_entity.pdbx_description
1 polymer ?
#
loop_
_entity_poly.entity_id
_entity_poly.type
_entity_poly.pdbx_seq_one_letter_code
_entity_poly.pdbx_strand_id
1 'polypeptide(L)'
;MKTSAEIKKEVIDRLRRQPSLEALNISVDVMGDVVFLSGRVDSYRKKFDAGKLIRSLEDVKKVHLDLYVDLPAGDKKTDAAIKDAIADILRQSIFTDIEILFSIREGVVILTGETKSLLQKNKLMNEIINVPGILNICDFIKVKKAATGIKLNGNNNRANNKIEIPANPLAVVQ
;
A
#
# COMPACT_ATOMS: atom_id res chain seq x y z
N MET A 1 21.13 1.64 -19.18
CA MET A 1 20.88 1.14 -17.80
C MET A 1 21.77 1.94 -16.86
N LYS A 2 21.18 2.57 -15.85
CA LYS A 2 21.95 3.32 -14.86
C LYS A 2 22.68 2.37 -13.91
N THR A 3 23.82 2.83 -13.39
CA THR A 3 24.52 2.13 -12.32
C THR A 3 23.79 2.27 -10.99
N SER A 4 24.06 1.36 -10.03
CA SER A 4 23.46 1.46 -8.68
C SER A 4 23.76 2.81 -8.00
N ALA A 5 24.94 3.41 -8.27
CA ALA A 5 25.30 4.71 -7.74
C ALA A 5 24.45 5.85 -8.34
N GLU A 6 24.17 5.79 -9.64
CA GLU A 6 23.31 6.77 -10.33
C GLU A 6 21.86 6.65 -9.88
N ILE A 7 21.35 5.41 -9.74
CA ILE A 7 20.00 5.15 -9.20
C ILE A 7 19.91 5.68 -7.76
N LYS A 8 20.90 5.39 -6.90
CA LYS A 8 20.95 5.88 -5.52
C LYS A 8 20.88 7.41 -5.45
N LYS A 9 21.67 8.08 -6.29
CA LYS A 9 21.67 9.56 -6.37
C LYS A 9 20.31 10.09 -6.79
N GLU A 10 19.71 9.52 -7.83
CA GLU A 10 18.38 9.92 -8.31
C GLU A 10 17.30 9.73 -7.26
N VAL A 11 17.30 8.59 -6.55
CA VAL A 11 16.39 8.30 -5.45
C VAL A 11 16.51 9.35 -4.35
N ILE A 12 17.73 9.67 -3.92
CA ILE A 12 17.98 10.69 -2.88
C ILE A 12 17.48 12.06 -3.35
N ASP A 13 17.78 12.46 -4.60
CA ASP A 13 17.35 13.73 -5.16
C ASP A 13 15.82 13.83 -5.27
N ARG A 14 15.14 12.72 -5.62
CA ARG A 14 13.68 12.67 -5.68
C ARG A 14 13.04 12.78 -4.28
N LEU A 15 13.57 12.08 -3.29
CA LEU A 15 13.10 12.17 -1.91
C LEU A 15 13.26 13.59 -1.35
N ARG A 16 14.39 14.25 -1.58
CA ARG A 16 14.67 15.62 -1.13
C ARG A 16 13.76 16.66 -1.79
N ARG A 17 13.37 16.45 -3.04
CA ARG A 17 12.47 17.37 -3.76
C ARG A 17 11.02 17.23 -3.33
N GLN A 18 10.67 16.21 -2.56
CA GLN A 18 9.32 16.02 -2.05
C GLN A 18 9.19 16.70 -0.69
N PRO A 19 8.46 17.84 -0.59
CA PRO A 19 8.40 18.64 0.66
C PRO A 19 7.94 17.83 1.88
N SER A 20 7.05 16.84 1.66
CA SER A 20 6.57 15.97 2.73
C SER A 20 7.61 14.96 3.24
N LEU A 21 8.70 14.73 2.50
CA LEU A 21 9.73 13.73 2.80
C LEU A 21 11.10 14.33 3.08
N GLU A 22 11.30 15.63 2.79
CA GLU A 22 12.60 16.31 2.84
C GLU A 22 13.26 16.25 4.22
N ALA A 23 12.46 16.40 5.28
CA ALA A 23 12.95 16.43 6.67
C ALA A 23 13.12 15.05 7.32
N LEU A 24 12.91 13.97 6.58
CA LEU A 24 12.93 12.61 7.13
C LEU A 24 14.31 11.98 7.01
N ASN A 25 14.72 11.28 8.07
CA ASN A 25 15.94 10.48 8.09
C ASN A 25 15.67 9.13 7.37
N ILE A 26 15.65 9.16 6.05
CA ILE A 26 15.51 7.97 5.21
C ILE A 26 16.87 7.62 4.63
N SER A 27 17.36 6.44 4.96
CA SER A 27 18.54 5.84 4.36
C SER A 27 18.17 5.12 3.06
N VAL A 28 19.02 5.25 2.06
CA VAL A 28 18.80 4.65 0.74
C VAL A 28 19.99 3.75 0.41
N ASP A 29 19.73 2.49 0.09
CA ASP A 29 20.70 1.58 -0.48
C ASP A 29 20.17 0.97 -1.77
N VAL A 30 21.08 0.67 -2.71
CA VAL A 30 20.73 0.17 -4.04
C VAL A 30 21.63 -0.99 -4.42
N MET A 31 21.03 -2.11 -4.78
CA MET A 31 21.70 -3.30 -5.29
C MET A 31 21.12 -3.66 -6.66
N GLY A 32 21.88 -3.35 -7.73
CA GLY A 32 21.37 -3.49 -9.10
C GLY A 32 20.17 -2.56 -9.35
N ASP A 33 19.01 -3.14 -9.63
CA ASP A 33 17.73 -2.46 -9.87
C ASP A 33 16.76 -2.54 -8.65
N VAL A 34 17.28 -2.99 -7.49
CA VAL A 34 16.54 -3.09 -6.23
C VAL A 34 16.94 -1.96 -5.29
N VAL A 35 15.94 -1.21 -4.83
CA VAL A 35 16.12 -0.09 -3.88
C VAL A 35 15.62 -0.51 -2.50
N PHE A 36 16.43 -0.24 -1.47
CA PHE A 36 16.09 -0.42 -0.07
C PHE A 36 15.98 0.95 0.59
N LEU A 37 14.82 1.23 1.15
CA LEU A 37 14.57 2.43 1.97
C LEU A 37 14.42 2.00 3.42
N SER A 38 15.24 2.53 4.31
CA SER A 38 15.15 2.27 5.75
C SER A 38 15.15 3.58 6.55
N GLY A 39 14.53 3.56 7.73
CA GLY A 39 14.46 4.75 8.59
C GLY A 39 13.11 4.93 9.26
N ARG A 40 12.80 6.18 9.65
CA ARG A 40 11.57 6.53 10.36
C ARG A 40 10.78 7.60 9.62
N VAL A 41 9.48 7.46 9.64
CA VAL A 41 8.51 8.44 9.13
C VAL A 41 7.45 8.69 10.20
N ASP A 42 6.84 9.86 10.19
CA ASP A 42 5.84 10.27 11.20
C ASP A 42 4.39 9.91 10.83
N SER A 43 4.18 9.28 9.66
CA SER A 43 2.86 8.85 9.23
C SER A 43 2.94 7.74 8.18
N TYR A 44 1.90 6.92 8.12
CA TYR A 44 1.78 5.91 7.06
C TYR A 44 1.68 6.56 5.67
N ARG A 45 1.05 7.73 5.57
CA ARG A 45 0.99 8.51 4.32
C ARG A 45 2.39 8.76 3.75
N LYS A 46 3.34 9.22 4.57
CA LYS A 46 4.71 9.48 4.13
C LYS A 46 5.44 8.19 3.71
N LYS A 47 5.24 7.08 4.45
CA LYS A 47 5.75 5.77 4.04
C LYS A 47 5.22 5.36 2.66
N PHE A 48 3.92 5.52 2.44
CA PHE A 48 3.27 5.20 1.17
C PHE A 48 3.79 6.07 0.03
N ASP A 49 3.87 7.39 0.24
CA ASP A 49 4.34 8.35 -0.77
C ASP A 49 5.80 8.11 -1.15
N ALA A 50 6.67 7.81 -0.18
CA ALA A 50 8.06 7.42 -0.45
C ALA A 50 8.13 6.18 -1.35
N GLY A 51 7.39 5.13 -1.01
CA GLY A 51 7.34 3.91 -1.81
C GLY A 51 6.79 4.13 -3.21
N LYS A 52 5.73 4.92 -3.35
CA LYS A 52 5.12 5.27 -4.64
C LYS A 52 6.09 6.06 -5.52
N LEU A 53 6.77 7.06 -4.94
CA LEU A 53 7.73 7.90 -5.64
C LEU A 53 8.85 7.06 -6.25
N ILE A 54 9.42 6.12 -5.48
CA ILE A 54 10.55 5.33 -5.94
C ILE A 54 10.14 4.25 -6.96
N ARG A 55 8.95 3.65 -6.80
CA ARG A 55 8.42 2.70 -7.80
C ARG A 55 8.11 3.35 -9.16
N SER A 56 7.99 4.67 -9.22
CA SER A 56 7.77 5.39 -10.48
C SER A 56 9.05 5.62 -11.30
N LEU A 57 10.23 5.28 -10.75
CA LEU A 57 11.50 5.38 -11.47
C LEU A 57 11.67 4.19 -12.43
N GLU A 58 11.98 4.47 -13.70
CA GLU A 58 12.08 3.46 -14.76
C GLU A 58 13.19 2.42 -14.53
N ASP A 59 14.30 2.85 -13.91
CA ASP A 59 15.45 1.99 -13.63
C ASP A 59 15.28 1.14 -12.34
N VAL A 60 14.15 1.29 -11.61
CA VAL A 60 13.88 0.56 -10.36
C VAL A 60 12.83 -0.52 -10.60
N LYS A 61 13.22 -1.78 -10.45
CA LYS A 61 12.30 -2.90 -10.59
C LYS A 61 11.67 -3.33 -9.26
N LYS A 62 12.38 -3.17 -8.16
CA LYS A 62 11.91 -3.59 -6.85
C LYS A 62 12.24 -2.58 -5.77
N VAL A 63 11.32 -2.37 -4.84
CA VAL A 63 11.50 -1.47 -3.69
C VAL A 63 11.18 -2.23 -2.42
N HIS A 64 12.13 -2.30 -1.51
CA HIS A 64 11.96 -2.75 -0.14
C HIS A 64 11.80 -1.55 0.78
N LEU A 65 10.70 -1.52 1.53
CA LEU A 65 10.36 -0.43 2.45
C LEU A 65 10.49 -0.91 3.89
N ASP A 66 11.65 -0.70 4.48
CA ASP A 66 11.90 -0.90 5.92
C ASP A 66 11.77 0.44 6.67
N LEU A 67 10.63 1.11 6.42
CA LEU A 67 10.31 2.39 7.05
C LEU A 67 9.39 2.16 8.24
N TYR A 68 9.87 2.50 9.43
CA TYR A 68 9.08 2.47 10.66
C TYR A 68 8.23 3.73 10.78
N VAL A 69 6.95 3.57 11.07
CA VAL A 69 6.02 4.68 11.30
C VAL A 69 6.01 5.01 12.79
N ASP A 70 6.56 6.16 13.15
CA ASP A 70 6.61 6.69 14.53
C ASP A 70 5.66 7.87 14.64
N LEU A 71 4.43 7.59 15.02
CA LEU A 71 3.36 8.59 15.06
C LEU A 71 3.60 9.60 16.19
N PRO A 72 3.46 10.92 15.92
CA PRO A 72 3.38 11.93 16.96
C PRO A 72 2.28 11.59 17.97
N ALA A 73 2.45 12.01 19.22
CA ALA A 73 1.52 11.68 20.30
C ALA A 73 0.05 12.05 19.99
N GLY A 74 -0.18 13.15 19.28
CA GLY A 74 -1.51 13.60 18.87
C GLY A 74 -2.17 12.74 17.78
N ASP A 75 -1.37 12.02 17.00
CA ASP A 75 -1.83 11.19 15.88
C ASP A 75 -2.03 9.72 16.26
N LYS A 76 -1.59 9.33 17.46
CA LYS A 76 -1.84 7.98 17.98
C LYS A 76 -3.33 7.79 18.25
N LYS A 77 -3.92 6.80 17.61
CA LYS A 77 -5.34 6.45 17.76
C LYS A 77 -5.49 4.99 18.16
N THR A 78 -6.59 4.68 18.84
CA THR A 78 -6.96 3.30 19.14
C THR A 78 -7.46 2.59 17.87
N ASP A 79 -7.37 1.27 17.83
CA ASP A 79 -7.91 0.47 16.73
C ASP A 79 -9.41 0.73 16.51
N ALA A 80 -10.16 1.00 17.60
CA ALA A 80 -11.57 1.36 17.52
C ALA A 80 -11.78 2.68 16.77
N ALA A 81 -11.00 3.72 17.07
CA ALA A 81 -11.11 5.01 16.39
C ALA A 81 -10.71 4.91 14.89
N ILE A 82 -9.68 4.10 14.57
CA ILE A 82 -9.30 3.83 13.18
C ILE A 82 -10.43 3.07 12.46
N LYS A 83 -11.04 2.09 13.14
CA LYS A 83 -12.17 1.31 12.61
C LYS A 83 -13.35 2.20 12.26
N ASP A 84 -13.73 3.11 13.14
CA ASP A 84 -14.84 4.02 12.91
C ASP A 84 -14.56 4.95 11.73
N ALA A 85 -13.33 5.49 11.63
CA ALA A 85 -12.93 6.34 10.51
C ALA A 85 -12.95 5.59 9.17
N ILE A 86 -12.48 4.34 9.10
CA ILE A 86 -12.54 3.53 7.87
C ILE A 86 -13.99 3.17 7.53
N ALA A 87 -14.81 2.83 8.53
CA ALA A 87 -16.23 2.56 8.31
C ALA A 87 -16.96 3.77 7.73
N ASP A 88 -16.66 4.98 8.20
CA ASP A 88 -17.23 6.23 7.67
C ASP A 88 -16.81 6.49 6.22
N ILE A 89 -15.53 6.20 5.87
CA ILE A 89 -15.07 6.27 4.48
C ILE A 89 -15.88 5.32 3.60
N LEU A 90 -16.05 4.07 4.02
CA LEU A 90 -16.78 3.06 3.25
C LEU A 90 -18.28 3.35 3.09
N ARG A 91 -18.88 4.14 3.99
CA ARG A 91 -20.28 4.59 3.87
C ARG A 91 -20.49 5.70 2.85
N GLN A 92 -19.44 6.32 2.34
CA GLN A 92 -19.56 7.35 1.31
C GLN A 92 -20.16 6.75 0.03
N SER A 93 -21.01 7.51 -0.65
CA SER A 93 -21.77 7.05 -1.82
C SER A 93 -20.91 6.50 -2.97
N ILE A 94 -19.66 6.97 -3.08
CA ILE A 94 -18.71 6.49 -4.10
C ILE A 94 -18.18 5.07 -3.84
N PHE A 95 -18.40 4.53 -2.62
CA PHE A 95 -17.92 3.20 -2.21
C PHE A 95 -19.05 2.21 -1.92
N THR A 96 -20.31 2.59 -2.09
CA THR A 96 -21.47 1.73 -1.75
C THR A 96 -21.59 0.46 -2.58
N ASP A 97 -20.99 0.44 -3.78
CA ASP A 97 -21.06 -0.73 -4.68
C ASP A 97 -19.83 -1.63 -4.57
N ILE A 98 -18.99 -1.50 -3.56
CA ILE A 98 -17.83 -2.36 -3.33
C ILE A 98 -17.98 -3.17 -2.07
N GLU A 99 -17.55 -4.42 -2.14
CA GLU A 99 -17.54 -5.32 -0.99
C GLU A 99 -16.14 -5.35 -0.40
N ILE A 100 -15.89 -4.47 0.59
CA ILE A 100 -14.63 -4.40 1.30
C ILE A 100 -14.83 -4.80 2.75
N LEU A 101 -14.08 -5.81 3.16
CA LEU A 101 -13.92 -6.23 4.54
C LEU A 101 -12.58 -5.70 5.06
N PHE A 102 -12.56 -5.31 6.32
CA PHE A 102 -11.33 -4.87 6.94
C PHE A 102 -11.24 -5.32 8.40
N SER A 103 -10.03 -5.50 8.86
CA SER A 103 -9.70 -5.74 10.27
C SER A 103 -8.52 -4.88 10.68
N ILE A 104 -8.43 -4.57 11.98
CA ILE A 104 -7.38 -3.71 12.52
C ILE A 104 -6.82 -4.38 13.77
N ARG A 105 -5.51 -4.39 13.86
CA ARG A 105 -4.80 -4.85 15.04
C ARG A 105 -3.52 -4.05 15.22
N GLU A 106 -3.39 -3.40 16.38
CA GLU A 106 -2.20 -2.61 16.74
C GLU A 106 -1.82 -1.58 15.66
N GLY A 107 -2.82 -0.87 15.10
CA GLY A 107 -2.62 0.11 14.03
C GLY A 107 -2.32 -0.48 12.64
N VAL A 108 -2.30 -1.81 12.50
CA VAL A 108 -2.17 -2.49 11.20
C VAL A 108 -3.54 -2.77 10.63
N VAL A 109 -3.83 -2.23 9.45
CA VAL A 109 -5.10 -2.41 8.73
C VAL A 109 -4.94 -3.48 7.67
N ILE A 110 -5.82 -4.47 7.67
CA ILE A 110 -5.90 -5.51 6.63
C ILE A 110 -7.17 -5.23 5.83
N LEU A 111 -7.03 -5.04 4.52
CA LEU A 111 -8.13 -4.80 3.58
C LEU A 111 -8.28 -5.99 2.65
N THR A 112 -9.49 -6.54 2.56
CA THR A 112 -9.83 -7.63 1.63
C THR A 112 -11.12 -7.31 0.89
N GLY A 113 -11.31 -7.89 -0.28
CA GLY A 113 -12.51 -7.71 -1.06
C GLY A 113 -12.26 -7.40 -2.52
N GLU A 114 -13.24 -6.84 -3.18
CA GLU A 114 -13.19 -6.59 -4.63
C GLU A 114 -13.74 -5.20 -4.98
N THR A 115 -13.10 -4.56 -5.96
CA THR A 115 -13.55 -3.31 -6.57
C THR A 115 -13.83 -3.50 -8.05
N LYS A 116 -14.69 -2.66 -8.63
CA LYS A 116 -15.04 -2.72 -10.05
C LYS A 116 -13.94 -2.16 -10.96
N SER A 117 -13.11 -1.26 -10.43
CA SER A 117 -12.06 -0.62 -11.22
C SER A 117 -10.85 -0.25 -10.38
N LEU A 118 -9.70 -0.11 -11.04
CA LEU A 118 -8.48 0.39 -10.41
C LEU A 118 -8.65 1.82 -9.88
N LEU A 119 -9.42 2.65 -10.59
CA LEU A 119 -9.71 4.02 -10.15
C LEU A 119 -10.45 4.04 -8.80
N GLN A 120 -11.44 3.17 -8.64
CA GLN A 120 -12.20 3.04 -7.38
C GLN A 120 -11.30 2.54 -6.24
N LYS A 121 -10.47 1.52 -6.51
CA LYS A 121 -9.46 1.06 -5.55
C LYS A 121 -8.50 2.18 -5.13
N ASN A 122 -7.96 2.92 -6.10
CA ASN A 122 -7.02 4.01 -5.81
C ASN A 122 -7.68 5.15 -5.01
N LYS A 123 -8.94 5.49 -5.29
CA LYS A 123 -9.69 6.48 -4.49
C LYS A 123 -9.85 6.00 -3.05
N LEU A 124 -10.29 4.76 -2.85
CA LEU A 124 -10.44 4.18 -1.52
C LEU A 124 -9.12 4.19 -0.75
N MET A 125 -8.04 3.72 -1.38
CA MET A 125 -6.72 3.72 -0.75
C MET A 125 -6.24 5.13 -0.39
N ASN A 126 -6.49 6.13 -1.25
CA ASN A 126 -6.13 7.52 -0.97
C ASN A 126 -6.86 8.09 0.26
N GLU A 127 -8.10 7.68 0.50
CA GLU A 127 -8.83 8.07 1.72
C GLU A 127 -8.26 7.35 2.95
N ILE A 128 -8.07 6.04 2.87
CA ILE A 128 -7.63 5.21 4.01
C ILE A 128 -6.21 5.58 4.46
N ILE A 129 -5.27 5.84 3.55
CA ILE A 129 -3.89 6.19 3.92
C ILE A 129 -3.77 7.51 4.70
N ASN A 130 -4.81 8.35 4.67
CA ASN A 130 -4.87 9.60 5.42
C ASN A 130 -5.47 9.44 6.83
N VAL A 131 -6.00 8.27 7.17
CA VAL A 131 -6.57 8.03 8.50
C VAL A 131 -5.44 8.05 9.54
N PRO A 132 -5.51 8.93 10.55
CA PRO A 132 -4.50 8.99 11.60
C PRO A 132 -4.50 7.71 12.43
N GLY A 133 -3.34 7.34 12.97
CA GLY A 133 -3.19 6.14 13.79
C GLY A 133 -2.72 4.91 13.02
N ILE A 134 -2.82 4.89 11.70
CA ILE A 134 -2.39 3.75 10.89
C ILE A 134 -0.86 3.64 10.86
N LEU A 135 -0.35 2.46 11.21
CA LEU A 135 1.07 2.11 11.17
C LEU A 135 1.43 1.32 9.90
N ASN A 136 0.50 0.51 9.40
CA ASN A 136 0.68 -0.25 8.17
C ASN A 136 -0.66 -0.63 7.53
N ILE A 137 -0.65 -0.88 6.21
CA ILE A 137 -1.82 -1.39 5.48
C ILE A 137 -1.40 -2.61 4.66
N CYS A 138 -2.10 -3.72 4.87
CA CYS A 138 -2.01 -4.91 4.03
C CYS A 138 -3.19 -4.90 3.05
N ASP A 139 -2.91 -4.59 1.79
CA ASP A 139 -3.91 -4.45 0.73
C ASP A 139 -4.07 -5.76 -0.06
N PHE A 140 -5.15 -6.48 0.18
CA PHE A 140 -5.58 -7.67 -0.57
C PHE A 140 -6.83 -7.41 -1.42
N ILE A 141 -7.12 -6.15 -1.74
CA ILE A 141 -8.26 -5.79 -2.59
C ILE A 141 -7.96 -6.18 -4.04
N LYS A 142 -8.83 -6.98 -4.62
CA LYS A 142 -8.78 -7.36 -6.03
C LYS A 142 -9.60 -6.39 -6.87
N VAL A 143 -9.17 -6.16 -8.11
CA VAL A 143 -9.96 -5.42 -9.11
C VAL A 143 -10.62 -6.43 -10.03
N LYS A 144 -11.96 -6.44 -10.09
CA LYS A 144 -12.69 -7.26 -11.07
C LYS A 144 -12.25 -6.84 -12.47
N LYS A 145 -11.73 -7.78 -13.24
CA LYS A 145 -11.53 -7.55 -14.67
C LYS A 145 -12.92 -7.37 -15.29
N ALA A 146 -13.16 -6.24 -15.97
CA ALA A 146 -14.33 -6.12 -16.81
C ALA A 146 -14.37 -7.35 -17.73
N ALA A 147 -15.47 -8.10 -17.70
CA ALA A 147 -15.67 -9.18 -18.65
C ALA A 147 -15.73 -8.55 -20.05
N THR A 148 -14.61 -8.55 -20.75
CA THR A 148 -14.59 -8.25 -22.18
C THR A 148 -15.36 -9.39 -22.82
N GLY A 149 -16.60 -9.12 -23.20
CA GLY A 149 -17.48 -10.08 -23.84
C GLY A 149 -16.93 -10.48 -25.19
N ILE A 150 -16.04 -11.46 -25.20
CA ILE A 150 -15.81 -12.33 -26.35
C ILE A 150 -16.29 -13.70 -25.89
N LYS A 151 -17.52 -14.06 -26.31
CA LYS A 151 -17.97 -15.44 -26.28
C LYS A 151 -17.06 -16.24 -27.20
N LEU A 152 -16.07 -16.91 -26.62
CA LEU A 152 -15.49 -18.10 -27.25
C LEU A 152 -16.11 -19.30 -26.55
N ASN A 153 -16.98 -19.98 -27.29
CA ASN A 153 -17.49 -21.31 -26.96
C ASN A 153 -16.33 -22.28 -26.72
N GLY A 154 -16.44 -23.08 -25.69
CA GLY A 154 -15.78 -24.37 -25.66
C GLY A 154 -15.04 -24.72 -24.34
N ASN A 155 -15.71 -25.58 -23.58
CA ASN A 155 -15.20 -26.65 -22.70
C ASN A 155 -14.32 -26.39 -21.48
N ASN A 156 -14.96 -26.68 -20.38
CA ASN A 156 -14.50 -27.39 -19.17
C ASN A 156 -13.00 -27.40 -18.84
N ASN A 157 -12.64 -26.82 -17.68
CA ASN A 157 -12.08 -27.63 -16.60
C ASN A 157 -12.19 -26.87 -15.25
N ARG A 158 -12.82 -27.55 -14.30
CA ARG A 158 -12.84 -27.19 -12.88
C ARG A 158 -11.43 -27.35 -12.31
N ALA A 159 -10.87 -26.30 -11.76
CA ALA A 159 -9.83 -26.42 -10.78
C ALA A 159 -10.21 -25.54 -9.58
N ASN A 160 -10.59 -26.21 -8.50
CA ASN A 160 -10.75 -25.65 -7.17
C ASN A 160 -9.43 -24.99 -6.74
N ASN A 161 -9.40 -23.68 -6.63
CA ASN A 161 -8.32 -23.00 -5.94
C ASN A 161 -8.88 -22.49 -4.60
N LYS A 162 -8.78 -23.37 -3.61
CA LYS A 162 -9.04 -23.08 -2.20
C LYS A 162 -7.88 -22.22 -1.70
N ILE A 163 -8.09 -20.94 -1.54
CA ILE A 163 -7.09 -20.03 -0.95
C ILE A 163 -7.14 -20.26 0.56
N GLU A 164 -6.14 -20.97 1.08
CA GLU A 164 -5.91 -21.05 2.52
C GLU A 164 -5.33 -19.69 2.99
N ILE A 165 -6.05 -19.05 3.89
CA ILE A 165 -5.59 -17.83 4.58
C ILE A 165 -4.61 -18.32 5.65
N PRO A 166 -3.33 -17.91 5.65
CA PRO A 166 -2.41 -18.28 6.70
C PRO A 166 -2.89 -17.73 8.05
N ALA A 167 -2.90 -18.56 9.06
CA ALA A 167 -3.37 -18.25 10.41
C ALA A 167 -2.50 -17.25 11.17
N ASN A 168 -1.44 -16.70 10.56
CA ASN A 168 -0.54 -15.74 11.19
C ASN A 168 -0.14 -14.63 10.20
N PRO A 169 -0.76 -13.43 10.28
CA PRO A 169 -0.44 -12.31 9.38
C PRO A 169 0.91 -11.64 9.68
N LEU A 170 1.63 -12.08 10.71
CA LEU A 170 2.94 -11.51 11.10
C LEU A 170 4.13 -12.17 10.39
N ALA A 171 3.92 -13.17 9.53
CA ALA A 171 4.99 -13.94 8.90
C ALA A 171 5.36 -13.49 7.46
N VAL A 172 4.84 -12.36 6.97
CA VAL A 172 5.18 -11.83 5.64
C VAL A 172 5.90 -10.50 5.79
N VAL A 173 6.99 -10.50 6.53
CA VAL A 173 8.04 -9.48 6.49
C VAL A 173 9.38 -10.21 6.41
N GLN A 174 9.69 -10.70 5.25
CA GLN A 174 11.06 -10.95 4.78
C GLN A 174 11.19 -10.43 3.36
#